data_b28a1e641a73ec281c3fbc2ccfe8f217
#
_entry.id   b28a1e641a73ec281c3fbc2ccfe8f217
#
_cell.length_a   1.000
_cell.length_b   1.000
_cell.length_c   1.000
_cell.angle_alpha   90.00
_cell.angle_beta   90.00
_cell.angle_gamma   90.00
#
_symmetry.space_group_name_H-M   'P 1'
#
loop_
_entity.id
_entity.type
_entity.pdbx_description
1 polymer ?
#
loop_
_entity_poly.entity_id
_entity_poly.type
_entity_poly.pdbx_seq_one_letter_code
_entity_poly.pdbx_strand_id
1 'polypeptide(L)'
;MGSNWAGLALYLNALTADTTIKSQTALLTQQYDTLLKRNLKVRQGAYIWNSTYNNVEGSFAGASSKSTIQDVSHGNQVVAYVVAAYEAGNKNWLISDIYKFANTVKFFMYNREHHLFRDNVDGSSDEKRPGWGNFVSDGWVKLAGYDDEVKAIFKQFGKTKKLQKYNQEFQFKANLYKIDQQHE
;
A
#
# COMPACT_ATOMS: atom_id res chain seq x y z
N MET A 1 -3.31 9.94 4.82
CA MET A 1 -2.87 10.30 6.20
C MET A 1 -3.14 9.20 7.23
N GLY A 2 -4.29 8.53 7.22
CA GLY A 2 -4.62 7.50 8.23
C GLY A 2 -3.62 6.34 8.33
N SER A 3 -3.11 5.84 7.20
CA SER A 3 -2.11 4.75 7.16
C SER A 3 -0.81 5.10 7.87
N ASN A 4 -0.36 6.36 7.79
CA ASN A 4 0.87 6.79 8.45
C ASN A 4 0.70 6.81 9.98
N TRP A 5 -0.45 7.28 10.46
CA TRP A 5 -0.77 7.26 11.90
C TRP A 5 -0.94 5.83 12.42
N ALA A 6 -1.61 4.97 11.66
CA ALA A 6 -1.76 3.56 12.02
C ALA A 6 -0.40 2.83 12.03
N GLY A 7 0.48 3.13 11.07
CA GLY A 7 1.85 2.61 11.04
C GLY A 7 2.66 3.07 12.25
N LEU A 8 2.62 4.36 12.59
CA LEU A 8 3.28 4.89 13.79
C LEU A 8 2.75 4.23 15.05
N ALA A 9 1.43 4.06 15.18
CA ALA A 9 0.81 3.39 16.31
C ALA A 9 1.24 1.92 16.42
N LEU A 10 1.36 1.20 15.30
CA LEU A 10 1.83 -0.17 15.27
C LEU A 10 3.26 -0.29 15.85
N TYR A 11 4.18 0.56 15.41
CA TYR A 11 5.56 0.57 15.91
C TYR A 11 5.63 1.02 17.37
N LEU A 12 4.89 2.05 17.75
CA LEU A 12 4.85 2.53 19.13
C LEU A 12 4.31 1.46 20.09
N ASN A 13 3.29 0.72 19.68
CA ASN A 13 2.74 -0.41 20.44
C ASN A 13 3.80 -1.48 20.69
N ALA A 14 4.63 -1.79 19.70
CA ALA A 14 5.68 -2.79 19.81
C ALA A 14 6.84 -2.34 20.73
N LEU A 15 7.14 -1.04 20.76
CA LEU A 15 8.31 -0.50 21.44
C LEU A 15 8.03 -0.03 22.89
N THR A 16 6.81 0.38 23.20
CA THR A 16 6.49 0.94 24.54
C THR A 16 6.25 -0.16 25.57
N ALA A 17 6.68 0.10 26.81
CA ALA A 17 6.29 -0.69 27.97
C ALA A 17 5.03 -0.15 28.67
N ASP A 18 4.61 1.10 28.36
CA ASP A 18 3.44 1.76 28.95
C ASP A 18 2.13 1.12 28.48
N THR A 19 1.37 0.57 29.41
CA THR A 19 0.13 -0.14 29.13
C THR A 19 -0.98 0.77 28.60
N THR A 20 -1.00 2.05 29.01
CA THR A 20 -1.96 3.03 28.52
C THR A 20 -1.68 3.34 27.05
N ILE A 21 -0.43 3.61 26.70
CA ILE A 21 -0.03 3.85 25.31
C ILE A 21 -0.28 2.61 24.47
N LYS A 22 0.03 1.40 24.96
CA LYS A 22 -0.29 0.14 24.26
C LYS A 22 -1.78 0.02 23.96
N SER A 23 -2.64 0.29 24.93
CA SER A 23 -4.09 0.21 24.74
C SER A 23 -4.58 1.21 23.70
N GLN A 24 -4.14 2.47 23.78
CA GLN A 24 -4.54 3.52 22.84
C GLN A 24 -4.07 3.25 21.42
N THR A 25 -2.83 2.79 21.24
CA THR A 25 -2.28 2.47 19.92
C THR A 25 -2.92 1.23 19.33
N ALA A 26 -3.24 0.21 20.12
CA ALA A 26 -3.99 -0.96 19.68
C ALA A 26 -5.40 -0.57 19.20
N LEU A 27 -6.10 0.31 19.93
CA LEU A 27 -7.40 0.80 19.51
C LEU A 27 -7.34 1.57 18.19
N LEU A 28 -6.34 2.44 18.04
CA LEU A 28 -6.14 3.21 16.79
C LEU A 28 -5.90 2.29 15.59
N THR A 29 -5.03 1.29 15.72
CA THR A 29 -4.78 0.32 14.65
C THR A 29 -6.03 -0.50 14.31
N GLN A 30 -6.77 -0.96 15.32
CA GLN A 30 -8.02 -1.70 15.13
C GLN A 30 -9.08 -0.87 14.39
N GLN A 31 -9.24 0.39 14.76
CA GLN A 31 -10.20 1.30 14.12
C GLN A 31 -9.81 1.55 12.66
N TYR A 32 -8.52 1.77 12.40
CA TYR A 32 -8.02 1.96 11.04
C TYR A 32 -8.20 0.69 10.19
N ASP A 33 -7.87 -0.48 10.70
CA ASP A 33 -8.07 -1.76 10.02
C ASP A 33 -9.55 -1.96 9.63
N THR A 34 -10.45 -1.70 10.56
CA THR A 34 -11.90 -1.81 10.33
C THR A 34 -12.34 -0.86 9.21
N LEU A 35 -11.89 0.41 9.28
CA LEU A 35 -12.21 1.42 8.28
C LEU A 35 -11.66 1.05 6.91
N LEU A 36 -10.39 0.64 6.84
CA LEU A 36 -9.74 0.26 5.59
C LEU A 36 -10.44 -0.95 4.96
N LYS A 37 -10.67 -2.02 5.72
CA LYS A 37 -11.33 -3.24 5.21
C LYS A 37 -12.73 -2.98 4.66
N ARG A 38 -13.51 -2.09 5.27
CA ARG A 38 -14.84 -1.70 4.74
C ARG A 38 -14.76 -0.97 3.39
N ASN A 39 -13.65 -0.32 3.11
CA ASN A 39 -13.45 0.46 1.88
C ASN A 39 -12.71 -0.30 0.77
N LEU A 40 -12.11 -1.44 1.08
CA LEU A 40 -11.50 -2.32 0.09
C LEU A 40 -12.59 -3.07 -0.68
N LYS A 41 -12.59 -2.94 -2.00
CA LYS A 41 -13.47 -3.69 -2.91
C LYS A 41 -12.66 -4.76 -3.63
N VAL A 42 -13.20 -5.96 -3.75
CA VAL A 42 -12.56 -7.03 -4.51
C VAL A 42 -13.02 -6.99 -5.96
N ARG A 43 -12.06 -6.89 -6.89
CA ARG A 43 -12.28 -6.97 -8.33
C ARG A 43 -11.24 -7.91 -8.94
N GLN A 44 -11.65 -9.00 -9.56
CA GLN A 44 -10.77 -10.01 -10.16
C GLN A 44 -9.71 -10.54 -9.16
N GLY A 45 -10.10 -10.73 -7.90
CA GLY A 45 -9.18 -11.18 -6.85
C GLY A 45 -8.16 -10.14 -6.36
N ALA A 46 -8.28 -8.89 -6.78
CA ALA A 46 -7.44 -7.76 -6.37
C ALA A 46 -8.21 -6.77 -5.50
N TYR A 47 -7.53 -6.01 -4.69
CA TYR A 47 -8.10 -4.90 -3.94
C TYR A 47 -8.06 -3.60 -4.74
N ILE A 48 -9.22 -2.95 -4.83
CA ILE A 48 -9.39 -1.59 -5.37
C ILE A 48 -10.09 -0.75 -4.31
N TRP A 49 -9.65 0.49 -4.11
CA TRP A 49 -10.25 1.38 -3.10
C TRP A 49 -10.16 2.86 -3.50
N ASN A 50 -10.90 3.67 -2.78
CA ASN A 50 -10.93 5.12 -2.98
C ASN A 50 -9.98 5.84 -2.01
N SER A 51 -9.50 7.00 -2.39
CA SER A 51 -8.60 7.84 -1.59
C SER A 51 -9.28 8.41 -0.33
N THR A 52 -10.59 8.59 -0.38
CA THR A 52 -11.42 9.00 0.76
C THR A 52 -12.30 7.84 1.18
N TYR A 53 -12.24 7.49 2.45
CA TYR A 53 -13.12 6.51 3.04
C TYR A 53 -14.42 7.23 3.42
N ASN A 54 -15.53 6.82 2.82
CA ASN A 54 -16.84 7.30 3.24
C ASN A 54 -17.13 6.72 4.62
N ASN A 55 -17.05 7.56 5.66
CA ASN A 55 -17.64 7.23 6.93
C ASN A 55 -19.14 7.15 6.75
N VAL A 56 -19.68 5.98 6.94
CA VAL A 56 -21.11 5.78 7.16
C VAL A 56 -21.44 6.50 8.45
N GLU A 57 -22.46 7.37 8.42
CA GLU A 57 -23.03 8.04 9.58
C GLU A 57 -22.09 8.98 10.38
N GLY A 58 -22.14 10.25 10.08
CA GLY A 58 -21.44 11.30 10.79
C GLY A 58 -20.22 11.88 10.05
N SER A 59 -20.25 11.87 8.73
CA SER A 59 -19.24 12.51 7.90
C SER A 59 -19.06 13.98 8.30
N PHE A 60 -17.83 14.40 8.47
CA PHE A 60 -17.48 15.81 8.56
C PHE A 60 -18.13 16.54 7.39
N ALA A 61 -19.01 17.48 7.69
CA ALA A 61 -19.60 18.37 6.70
C ALA A 61 -18.46 19.04 5.91
N GLY A 62 -18.36 18.78 4.61
CA GLY A 62 -17.31 19.33 3.77
C GLY A 62 -16.47 18.32 2.99
N ALA A 63 -16.60 17.02 3.21
CA ALA A 63 -16.00 16.04 2.32
C ALA A 63 -16.64 16.14 0.93
N SER A 64 -15.87 16.56 -0.07
CA SER A 64 -16.30 16.60 -1.46
C SER A 64 -16.95 15.26 -1.83
N SER A 65 -18.14 15.30 -2.40
CA SER A 65 -18.96 14.14 -2.79
C SER A 65 -18.34 13.28 -3.90
N LYS A 66 -17.15 13.62 -4.38
CA LYS A 66 -16.41 12.86 -5.41
C LYS A 66 -15.28 12.08 -4.73
N SER A 67 -15.62 10.88 -4.27
CA SER A 67 -14.62 9.87 -3.92
C SER A 67 -13.84 9.51 -5.19
N THR A 68 -12.56 9.87 -5.22
CA THR A 68 -11.65 9.51 -6.31
C THR A 68 -10.99 8.17 -6.01
N ILE A 69 -10.71 7.39 -7.05
CA ILE A 69 -9.88 6.19 -6.94
C ILE A 69 -8.54 6.54 -6.29
N GLN A 70 -8.05 5.66 -5.43
CA GLN A 70 -6.75 5.82 -4.80
C GLN A 70 -5.65 5.83 -5.86
N ASP A 71 -4.85 6.88 -5.85
CA ASP A 71 -3.62 6.90 -6.64
C ASP A 71 -2.56 5.96 -6.04
N VAL A 72 -1.68 5.45 -6.90
CA VAL A 72 -0.65 4.48 -6.54
C VAL A 72 0.35 5.05 -5.54
N SER A 73 0.69 6.34 -5.66
CA SER A 73 1.69 6.96 -4.81
C SER A 73 1.25 7.02 -3.33
N HIS A 74 0.01 7.44 -3.04
CA HIS A 74 -0.53 7.41 -1.68
C HIS A 74 -0.96 5.99 -1.26
N GLY A 75 -1.39 5.15 -2.20
CA GLY A 75 -1.64 3.72 -1.97
C GLY A 75 -0.42 2.98 -1.42
N ASN A 76 0.78 3.47 -1.74
CA ASN A 76 2.04 2.97 -1.22
C ASN A 76 2.08 2.92 0.32
N GLN A 77 1.55 3.96 0.98
CA GLN A 77 1.48 4.04 2.45
C GLN A 77 0.47 3.06 3.04
N VAL A 78 -0.64 2.83 2.35
CA VAL A 78 -1.65 1.84 2.77
C VAL A 78 -1.06 0.44 2.75
N VAL A 79 -0.39 0.08 1.65
CA VAL A 79 0.23 -1.25 1.50
C VAL A 79 1.40 -1.42 2.47
N ALA A 80 2.22 -0.39 2.68
CA ALA A 80 3.30 -0.42 3.66
C ALA A 80 2.79 -0.75 5.07
N TYR A 81 1.68 -0.10 5.48
CA TYR A 81 1.03 -0.38 6.75
C TYR A 81 0.51 -1.82 6.82
N VAL A 82 -0.23 -2.27 5.79
CA VAL A 82 -0.84 -3.61 5.80
C VAL A 82 0.22 -4.71 5.88
N VAL A 83 1.31 -4.59 5.12
CA VAL A 83 2.42 -5.55 5.18
C VAL A 83 3.06 -5.54 6.57
N ALA A 84 3.35 -4.36 7.13
CA ALA A 84 3.93 -4.25 8.47
C ALA A 84 2.99 -4.81 9.56
N ALA A 85 1.68 -4.57 9.45
CA ALA A 85 0.69 -5.11 10.37
C ALA A 85 0.60 -6.64 10.28
N TYR A 86 0.61 -7.21 9.07
CA TYR A 86 0.66 -8.65 8.86
C TYR A 86 1.93 -9.26 9.47
N GLU A 87 3.10 -8.70 9.20
CA GLU A 87 4.40 -9.15 9.73
C GLU A 87 4.46 -9.06 11.26
N ALA A 88 3.80 -8.06 11.86
CA ALA A 88 3.65 -7.92 13.31
C ALA A 88 2.63 -8.89 13.93
N GLY A 89 2.00 -9.76 13.14
CA GLY A 89 1.02 -10.75 13.61
C GLY A 89 -0.37 -10.20 13.90
N ASN A 90 -0.72 -9.03 13.34
CA ASN A 90 -2.07 -8.47 13.43
C ASN A 90 -3.07 -9.38 12.71
N LYS A 91 -4.00 -9.98 13.47
CA LYS A 91 -4.98 -10.96 12.99
C LYS A 91 -6.03 -10.41 12.02
N ASN A 92 -6.13 -9.10 11.90
CA ASN A 92 -7.00 -8.47 10.91
C ASN A 92 -6.48 -8.65 9.48
N TRP A 93 -5.18 -8.90 9.29
CA TRP A 93 -4.56 -9.06 7.97
C TRP A 93 -4.06 -10.48 7.79
N LEU A 94 -4.52 -11.13 6.73
CA LEU A 94 -4.16 -12.49 6.37
C LEU A 94 -3.26 -12.49 5.13
N ILE A 95 -2.54 -13.57 4.92
CA ILE A 95 -1.74 -13.75 3.69
C ILE A 95 -2.60 -13.62 2.42
N SER A 96 -3.86 -14.02 2.47
CA SER A 96 -4.81 -13.85 1.37
C SER A 96 -5.12 -12.38 1.05
N ASP A 97 -5.00 -11.48 2.05
CA ASP A 97 -5.13 -10.03 1.82
C ASP A 97 -3.88 -9.49 1.11
N ILE A 98 -2.69 -9.96 1.53
CA ILE A 98 -1.41 -9.62 0.87
C ILE A 98 -1.45 -10.02 -0.61
N TYR A 99 -1.94 -11.22 -0.94
CA TYR A 99 -2.09 -11.65 -2.33
C TYR A 99 -3.09 -10.81 -3.12
N LYS A 100 -4.16 -10.28 -2.50
CA LYS A 100 -5.08 -9.37 -3.19
C LYS A 100 -4.42 -8.02 -3.52
N PHE A 101 -3.56 -7.50 -2.67
CA PHE A 101 -2.74 -6.33 -3.01
C PHE A 101 -1.70 -6.64 -4.09
N ALA A 102 -1.07 -7.82 -4.06
CA ALA A 102 -0.19 -8.29 -5.12
C ALA A 102 -0.92 -8.37 -6.48
N ASN A 103 -2.16 -8.87 -6.47
CA ASN A 103 -3.01 -8.91 -7.67
C ASN A 103 -3.37 -7.51 -8.18
N THR A 104 -3.50 -6.50 -7.32
CA THR A 104 -3.67 -5.10 -7.74
C THR A 104 -2.47 -4.65 -8.60
N VAL A 105 -1.26 -4.98 -8.17
CA VAL A 105 -0.04 -4.70 -8.94
C VAL A 105 -0.08 -5.39 -10.30
N LYS A 106 -0.37 -6.70 -10.31
CA LYS A 106 -0.29 -7.54 -11.52
C LYS A 106 -1.35 -7.23 -12.56
N PHE A 107 -2.59 -7.01 -12.11
CA PHE A 107 -3.75 -6.96 -13.02
C PHE A 107 -4.20 -5.56 -13.37
N PHE A 108 -3.90 -4.58 -12.52
CA PHE A 108 -4.39 -3.21 -12.72
C PHE A 108 -3.28 -2.19 -12.87
N MET A 109 -2.28 -2.20 -12.00
CA MET A 109 -1.29 -1.13 -11.99
C MET A 109 -0.22 -1.29 -13.06
N TYR A 110 0.33 -2.51 -13.26
CA TYR A 110 1.48 -2.70 -14.12
C TYR A 110 1.11 -2.76 -15.60
N ASN A 111 1.69 -1.86 -16.38
CA ASN A 111 1.62 -1.88 -17.83
C ASN A 111 2.80 -2.71 -18.39
N ARG A 112 2.51 -3.91 -18.89
CA ARG A 112 3.52 -4.85 -19.39
C ARG A 112 4.23 -4.37 -20.65
N GLU A 113 3.55 -3.58 -21.48
CA GLU A 113 4.10 -3.06 -22.73
C GLU A 113 5.19 -2.02 -22.50
N HIS A 114 4.97 -1.14 -21.52
CA HIS A 114 5.87 -0.02 -21.22
C HIS A 114 6.74 -0.25 -19.99
N HIS A 115 6.55 -1.34 -19.26
CA HIS A 115 7.21 -1.63 -17.99
C HIS A 115 7.08 -0.51 -16.94
N LEU A 116 5.95 0.17 -16.91
CA LEU A 116 5.63 1.29 -16.03
C LEU A 116 4.34 1.01 -15.26
N PHE A 117 4.10 1.79 -14.22
CA PHE A 117 2.86 1.70 -13.46
C PHE A 117 1.87 2.79 -13.88
N ARG A 118 0.58 2.44 -13.91
CA ARG A 118 -0.54 3.36 -14.06
C ARG A 118 -0.74 4.18 -12.79
N ASP A 119 -1.41 5.31 -12.90
CA ASP A 119 -1.45 6.29 -11.81
C ASP A 119 -2.39 5.89 -10.67
N ASN A 120 -3.42 5.07 -10.94
CA ASN A 120 -4.42 4.65 -9.96
C ASN A 120 -4.46 3.14 -9.77
N VAL A 121 -4.92 2.70 -8.58
CA VAL A 121 -4.98 1.27 -8.20
C VAL A 121 -5.97 0.44 -9.02
N ASP A 122 -6.91 1.07 -9.73
CA ASP A 122 -7.85 0.41 -10.64
C ASP A 122 -7.35 0.31 -12.09
N GLY A 123 -6.14 0.79 -12.34
CA GLY A 123 -5.52 0.81 -13.65
C GLY A 123 -5.86 2.02 -14.51
N SER A 124 -6.61 2.98 -14.02
CA SER A 124 -6.84 4.24 -14.72
C SER A 124 -5.63 5.17 -14.62
N SER A 125 -5.49 6.09 -15.57
CA SER A 125 -4.47 7.13 -15.57
C SER A 125 -5.05 8.45 -15.07
N ASP A 126 -4.22 9.26 -14.43
CA ASP A 126 -4.57 10.61 -13.98
C ASP A 126 -3.85 11.64 -14.87
N GLU A 127 -4.58 12.27 -15.79
CA GLU A 127 -4.02 13.28 -16.71
C GLU A 127 -3.41 14.49 -15.97
N LYS A 128 -3.88 14.77 -14.75
CA LYS A 128 -3.38 15.88 -13.93
C LYS A 128 -2.07 15.54 -13.22
N ARG A 129 -1.79 14.25 -13.05
CA ARG A 129 -0.62 13.75 -12.32
C ARG A 129 0.08 12.60 -13.04
N PRO A 130 0.51 12.83 -14.29
CA PRO A 130 1.08 11.77 -15.11
C PRO A 130 2.37 11.24 -14.48
N GLY A 131 2.47 9.91 -14.37
CA GLY A 131 3.64 9.21 -13.85
C GLY A 131 3.70 9.07 -12.33
N TRP A 132 2.66 9.46 -11.60
CA TRP A 132 2.56 9.23 -10.16
C TRP A 132 2.45 7.74 -9.81
N GLY A 133 2.02 6.91 -10.74
CA GLY A 133 2.05 5.47 -10.62
C GLY A 133 3.43 4.87 -10.39
N ASN A 134 4.49 5.59 -10.75
CA ASN A 134 5.86 5.10 -10.56
C ASN A 134 6.40 5.30 -9.13
N PHE A 135 5.61 5.87 -8.21
CA PHE A 135 5.96 5.97 -6.79
C PHE A 135 5.59 4.68 -6.04
N VAL A 136 6.41 3.64 -6.21
CA VAL A 136 6.17 2.28 -5.68
C VAL A 136 7.28 1.80 -4.73
N SER A 137 8.13 2.69 -4.26
CA SER A 137 9.40 2.38 -3.61
C SER A 137 9.31 1.81 -2.19
N ASP A 138 8.16 1.92 -1.51
CA ASP A 138 7.98 1.47 -0.13
C ASP A 138 7.00 0.29 -0.03
N GLY A 139 5.72 0.56 0.12
CA GLY A 139 4.72 -0.48 0.40
C GLY A 139 4.55 -1.48 -0.74
N TRP A 140 4.37 -0.98 -1.96
CA TRP A 140 4.15 -1.86 -3.10
C TRP A 140 5.30 -2.83 -3.35
N VAL A 141 6.55 -2.36 -3.26
CA VAL A 141 7.72 -3.20 -3.49
C VAL A 141 7.85 -4.32 -2.44
N LYS A 142 7.35 -4.13 -1.22
CA LYS A 142 7.36 -5.16 -0.18
C LYS A 142 6.55 -6.40 -0.56
N LEU A 143 5.55 -6.24 -1.42
CA LEU A 143 4.77 -7.37 -1.93
C LEU A 143 5.60 -8.38 -2.74
N ALA A 144 6.76 -7.97 -3.25
CA ALA A 144 7.71 -8.86 -3.91
C ALA A 144 8.27 -9.97 -2.99
N GLY A 145 8.16 -9.81 -1.67
CA GLY A 145 8.48 -10.86 -0.70
C GLY A 145 7.43 -11.95 -0.57
N TYR A 146 6.27 -11.78 -1.22
CA TYR A 146 5.13 -12.69 -1.12
C TYR A 146 4.65 -13.26 -2.45
N ASP A 147 5.12 -12.70 -3.58
CA ASP A 147 4.64 -13.09 -4.92
C ASP A 147 5.78 -12.93 -5.94
N ASP A 148 6.22 -14.05 -6.53
CA ASP A 148 7.36 -14.07 -7.46
C ASP A 148 7.09 -13.31 -8.75
N GLU A 149 5.84 -13.26 -9.21
CA GLU A 149 5.49 -12.46 -10.39
C GLU A 149 5.60 -10.96 -10.09
N VAL A 150 5.15 -10.54 -8.91
CA VAL A 150 5.34 -9.15 -8.44
C VAL A 150 6.83 -8.84 -8.29
N LYS A 151 7.63 -9.77 -7.78
CA LYS A 151 9.09 -9.65 -7.70
C LYS A 151 9.72 -9.43 -9.08
N ALA A 152 9.31 -10.23 -10.06
CA ALA A 152 9.78 -10.08 -11.45
C ALA A 152 9.38 -8.72 -12.05
N ILE A 153 8.15 -8.26 -11.81
CA ILE A 153 7.66 -6.94 -12.24
C ILE A 153 8.56 -5.83 -11.67
N PHE A 154 8.82 -5.84 -10.37
CA PHE A 154 9.66 -4.80 -9.76
C PHE A 154 11.11 -4.88 -10.20
N LYS A 155 11.69 -6.07 -10.40
CA LYS A 155 13.03 -6.23 -11.01
C LYS A 155 13.09 -5.62 -12.42
N GLN A 156 12.05 -5.81 -13.22
CA GLN A 156 11.98 -5.21 -14.55
C GLN A 156 11.80 -3.68 -14.49
N PHE A 157 10.91 -3.18 -13.63
CA PHE A 157 10.74 -1.74 -13.40
C PHE A 157 12.04 -1.08 -12.92
N GLY A 158 12.80 -1.74 -12.05
CA GLY A 158 14.10 -1.27 -11.55
C GLY A 158 15.15 -0.98 -12.61
N LYS A 159 15.00 -1.55 -13.83
CA LYS A 159 15.85 -1.27 -14.98
C LYS A 159 15.46 0.00 -15.75
N THR A 160 14.30 0.59 -15.44
CA THR A 160 13.83 1.79 -16.10
C THR A 160 14.45 3.05 -15.50
N LYS A 161 14.62 4.10 -16.31
CA LYS A 161 15.13 5.41 -15.85
C LYS A 161 14.10 6.20 -15.01
N LYS A 162 12.86 5.70 -14.83
CA LYS A 162 11.80 6.43 -14.13
C LYS A 162 12.03 6.51 -12.62
N LEU A 163 12.71 5.53 -12.02
CA LEU A 163 13.09 5.59 -10.59
C LEU A 163 14.00 6.78 -10.27
N GLN A 164 14.95 7.10 -11.15
CA GLN A 164 15.94 8.17 -10.92
C GLN A 164 15.29 9.55 -10.82
N LYS A 165 14.19 9.78 -11.55
CA LYS A 165 13.52 11.09 -11.62
C LYS A 165 12.97 11.56 -10.26
N TYR A 166 12.65 10.64 -9.35
CA TYR A 166 11.89 10.95 -8.12
C TYR A 166 12.67 10.70 -6.82
N ASN A 167 13.99 10.53 -6.90
CA ASN A 167 14.85 10.24 -5.74
C ASN A 167 14.42 9.03 -4.89
N GLN A 168 13.72 8.06 -5.51
CA GLN A 168 13.22 6.87 -4.84
C GLN A 168 14.09 5.64 -5.08
N GLU A 169 15.10 5.77 -5.92
CA GLU A 169 15.92 4.66 -6.36
C GLU A 169 16.60 3.94 -5.19
N PHE A 170 17.11 4.70 -4.23
CA PHE A 170 17.77 4.13 -3.06
C PHE A 170 16.82 3.27 -2.22
N GLN A 171 15.66 3.83 -1.84
CA GLN A 171 14.65 3.11 -1.05
C GLN A 171 14.11 1.88 -1.79
N PHE A 172 13.84 2.02 -3.07
CA PHE A 172 13.38 0.91 -3.92
C PHE A 172 14.40 -0.23 -3.95
N LYS A 173 15.67 0.08 -4.26
CA LYS A 173 16.74 -0.90 -4.32
C LYS A 173 17.00 -1.55 -2.96
N ALA A 174 16.98 -0.77 -1.87
CA ALA A 174 17.17 -1.29 -0.51
C ALA A 174 16.08 -2.29 -0.13
N ASN A 175 14.80 -1.97 -0.42
CA ASN A 175 13.69 -2.89 -0.16
C ASN A 175 13.81 -4.18 -1.01
N LEU A 176 14.14 -4.04 -2.29
CA LEU A 176 14.27 -5.20 -3.18
C LEU A 176 15.45 -6.10 -2.79
N TYR A 177 16.58 -5.49 -2.41
CA TYR A 177 17.74 -6.21 -1.89
C TYR A 177 17.42 -6.97 -0.61
N LYS A 178 16.74 -6.33 0.35
CA LYS A 178 16.30 -7.00 1.58
C LYS A 178 15.44 -8.24 1.29
N ILE A 179 14.54 -8.15 0.33
CA ILE A 179 13.68 -9.27 -0.08
C ILE A 179 14.50 -10.39 -0.72
N ASP A 180 15.49 -10.08 -1.53
CA ASP A 180 16.35 -11.09 -2.15
C ASP A 180 17.14 -11.88 -1.09
N GLN A 181 17.62 -11.22 -0.02
CA GLN A 181 18.36 -11.88 1.08
C GLN A 181 17.48 -12.76 1.99
N GLN A 182 16.17 -12.56 2.02
CA GLN A 182 15.26 -13.38 2.85
C GLN A 182 14.92 -14.74 2.20
N HIS A 183 15.30 -14.96 0.95
CA HIS A 183 15.01 -16.17 0.18
C HIS A 183 16.27 -17.01 -0.14
N GLU A 184 17.43 -16.62 0.38
CA GLU A 184 18.67 -17.39 0.42
C GLU A 184 18.81 -18.15 1.76
#